data_45e56a768b1151622745c65e9daa23f4
#
_entry.id   45e56a768b1151622745c65e9daa23f4
#
_cell.length_a   1.000
_cell.length_b   1.000
_cell.length_c   1.000
_cell.angle_alpha   90.00
_cell.angle_beta   90.00
_cell.angle_gamma   90.00
#
_symmetry.space_group_name_H-M   'P 1'
#
loop_
_entity.id
_entity.type
_entity.pdbx_description
1 polymer ?
#
loop_
_entity_poly.entity_id
_entity_poly.type
_entity_poly.pdbx_seq_one_letter_code
_entity_poly.pdbx_strand_id
1 'polypeptide(L)'
;LQAILAPCFKLLEAAFELLVPLIMADIIDVGISSGDTTYILKKCLVLVGLGLCGFASATCAQYFSAKAATGATGSLRRALFAHIQSLSYAELDRLGTATLVTRMTSDMNQVQTGLNLTLRLLLRSPIVVFGAMLMAFTIDTKSALIFAVAIPVLFAVVFAIMLSCIPLYRRVQTKLDGVTGAAQENLSGVRVIRAFTREQTETESFAEKTGDLFSAQQFVGRLSALLNPLTYVIINLAIVAILRVGGVRVNEGAITQGQLIALYNYMSQILVELIKFANLILNITKSAACAGRISQVLDTKSSMVSGADALPDGAGEAELEFRHVSFRYPQAGADALTDISFCAAPGETIGVIGGTGSGKSTLANLIPRFYDATDGQVLVRGEDVKTLQLQALRTRIGVVPQKALLFSGTIRDNLHWGNADASDEALWDALRAAQADGVVQDKKGQLDAAVEPGGRNFSGGQRQRLTIARALVRRPELLILDDSASALDFATDAALRKALSKLPWKPTVVLISQRVSSIRHADKIVVLDDGHMAGLGTHTQLQQTCPVYQEICRSQEKGEASVS
;
A
#
# COMPACT_ATOMS: atom_id res chain seq x y z
N LEU A 1 -25.30 12.00 4.88
CA LEU A 1 -25.89 13.31 4.55
C LEU A 1 -25.06 14.02 3.46
N GLN A 2 -23.74 14.19 3.59
CA GLN A 2 -22.88 14.89 2.63
C GLN A 2 -22.91 14.26 1.22
N ALA A 3 -22.94 12.92 1.13
CA ALA A 3 -23.03 12.19 -0.14
C ALA A 3 -24.37 12.39 -0.87
N ILE A 4 -25.40 12.84 -0.18
CA ILE A 4 -26.72 13.18 -0.75
C ILE A 4 -26.75 14.66 -1.13
N LEU A 5 -26.23 15.54 -0.29
CA LEU A 5 -26.23 16.98 -0.55
C LEU A 5 -25.42 17.37 -1.80
N ALA A 6 -24.27 16.71 -2.03
CA ALA A 6 -23.43 17.02 -3.18
C ALA A 6 -24.15 16.83 -4.53
N PRO A 7 -24.80 15.69 -4.84
CA PRO A 7 -25.60 15.52 -6.03
C PRO A 7 -26.80 16.49 -6.08
N CYS A 8 -27.49 16.75 -4.96
CA CYS A 8 -28.61 17.68 -4.94
C CYS A 8 -28.23 19.09 -5.40
N PHE A 9 -27.12 19.65 -4.87
CA PHE A 9 -26.61 20.95 -5.32
C PHE A 9 -26.15 20.91 -6.78
N LYS A 10 -25.60 19.78 -7.24
CA LYS A 10 -25.18 19.62 -8.64
C LYS A 10 -26.38 19.55 -9.59
N LEU A 11 -27.49 18.97 -9.16
CA LEU A 11 -28.74 18.97 -9.93
C LEU A 11 -29.38 20.35 -9.97
N LEU A 12 -29.33 21.09 -8.87
CA LEU A 12 -29.81 22.47 -8.82
C LEU A 12 -29.01 23.39 -9.77
N GLU A 13 -27.66 23.24 -9.79
CA GLU A 13 -26.78 23.92 -10.76
C GLU A 13 -27.20 23.57 -12.20
N ALA A 14 -27.42 22.29 -12.52
CA ALA A 14 -27.84 21.84 -13.84
C ALA A 14 -29.21 22.43 -14.24
N ALA A 15 -30.15 22.53 -13.30
CA ALA A 15 -31.45 23.17 -13.57
C ALA A 15 -31.30 24.65 -13.91
N PHE A 16 -30.46 25.40 -13.20
CA PHE A 16 -30.18 26.81 -13.54
C PHE A 16 -29.52 26.94 -14.90
N GLU A 17 -28.57 26.07 -15.24
CA GLU A 17 -27.88 26.07 -16.53
C GLU A 17 -28.84 25.82 -17.72
N LEU A 18 -29.85 24.96 -17.54
CA LEU A 18 -30.87 24.68 -18.55
C LEU A 18 -31.85 25.86 -18.77
N LEU A 19 -32.01 26.78 -17.83
CA LEU A 19 -32.85 27.97 -17.97
C LEU A 19 -32.18 29.10 -18.76
N VAL A 20 -30.82 29.12 -18.78
CA VAL A 20 -30.07 30.20 -19.44
C VAL A 20 -30.43 30.38 -20.93
N PRO A 21 -30.50 29.32 -21.78
CA PRO A 21 -30.84 29.48 -23.20
C PRO A 21 -32.23 30.06 -23.43
N LEU A 22 -33.21 29.74 -22.54
CA LEU A 22 -34.57 30.30 -22.66
C LEU A 22 -34.62 31.81 -22.37
N ILE A 23 -33.88 32.27 -21.36
CA ILE A 23 -33.82 33.69 -21.02
C ILE A 23 -33.07 34.45 -22.13
N MET A 24 -32.06 33.83 -22.73
CA MET A 24 -31.40 34.39 -23.91
C MET A 24 -32.37 34.51 -25.09
N ALA A 25 -33.24 33.52 -25.29
CA ALA A 25 -34.28 33.62 -26.31
C ALA A 25 -35.23 34.82 -26.06
N ASP A 26 -35.70 35.00 -24.82
CA ASP A 26 -36.53 36.14 -24.44
C ASP A 26 -35.85 37.49 -24.68
N ILE A 27 -34.55 37.60 -24.39
CA ILE A 27 -33.78 38.83 -24.66
C ILE A 27 -33.78 39.16 -26.17
N ILE A 28 -33.60 38.14 -27.01
CA ILE A 28 -33.58 38.30 -28.46
C ILE A 28 -34.95 38.64 -29.01
N ASP A 29 -35.95 37.85 -28.63
CA ASP A 29 -37.29 37.91 -29.23
C ASP A 29 -38.11 39.11 -28.76
N VAL A 30 -37.95 39.53 -27.51
CA VAL A 30 -38.72 40.65 -26.95
C VAL A 30 -37.82 41.89 -26.81
N GLY A 31 -36.66 41.74 -26.18
CA GLY A 31 -35.82 42.87 -25.84
C GLY A 31 -35.21 43.55 -27.06
N ILE A 32 -34.53 42.76 -27.94
CA ILE A 32 -33.87 43.34 -29.14
C ILE A 32 -34.88 43.72 -30.19
N SER A 33 -35.92 42.92 -30.43
CA SER A 33 -36.93 43.20 -31.45
C SER A 33 -37.79 44.43 -31.12
N SER A 34 -38.05 44.70 -29.83
CA SER A 34 -38.78 45.90 -29.39
C SER A 34 -37.88 47.13 -29.14
N GLY A 35 -36.57 46.95 -29.09
CA GLY A 35 -35.62 48.00 -28.70
C GLY A 35 -35.70 48.43 -27.24
N ASP A 36 -36.35 47.64 -26.38
CA ASP A 36 -36.54 47.96 -24.95
C ASP A 36 -35.28 47.61 -24.15
N THR A 37 -34.42 48.62 -23.99
CA THR A 37 -33.16 48.47 -23.21
C THR A 37 -33.43 48.14 -21.72
N THR A 38 -34.56 48.61 -21.19
CA THR A 38 -34.94 48.32 -19.78
C THR A 38 -35.27 46.83 -19.57
N TYR A 39 -35.99 46.26 -20.54
CA TYR A 39 -36.30 44.82 -20.54
C TYR A 39 -35.02 43.98 -20.66
N ILE A 40 -34.14 44.36 -21.61
CA ILE A 40 -32.81 43.69 -21.78
C ILE A 40 -32.03 43.71 -20.47
N LEU A 41 -31.93 44.89 -19.82
CA LEU A 41 -31.17 45.05 -18.58
C LEU A 41 -31.75 44.19 -17.44
N LYS A 42 -33.10 44.15 -17.31
CA LYS A 42 -33.75 43.27 -16.31
C LYS A 42 -33.45 41.80 -16.54
N LYS A 43 -33.52 41.32 -17.79
CA LYS A 43 -33.22 39.92 -18.13
C LYS A 43 -31.73 39.59 -17.97
N CYS A 44 -30.83 40.51 -18.31
CA CYS A 44 -29.39 40.37 -18.00
C CYS A 44 -29.15 40.27 -16.48
N LEU A 45 -29.84 41.05 -15.67
CA LEU A 45 -29.75 40.95 -14.21
C LEU A 45 -30.23 39.55 -13.70
N VAL A 46 -31.27 38.99 -14.31
CA VAL A 46 -31.73 37.62 -14.01
C VAL A 46 -30.65 36.59 -14.39
N LEU A 47 -30.02 36.74 -15.57
CA LEU A 47 -28.90 35.85 -15.96
C LEU A 47 -27.72 35.92 -14.98
N VAL A 48 -27.36 37.11 -14.52
CA VAL A 48 -26.34 37.30 -13.48
C VAL A 48 -26.78 36.63 -12.18
N GLY A 49 -28.04 36.80 -11.78
CA GLY A 49 -28.60 36.13 -10.60
C GLY A 49 -28.53 34.61 -10.71
N LEU A 50 -28.95 34.03 -11.86
CA LEU A 50 -28.84 32.59 -12.11
C LEU A 50 -27.37 32.13 -12.09
N GLY A 51 -26.46 32.92 -12.66
CA GLY A 51 -25.02 32.64 -12.64
C GLY A 51 -24.46 32.60 -11.21
N LEU A 52 -24.86 33.56 -10.37
CA LEU A 52 -24.46 33.60 -8.95
C LEU A 52 -25.04 32.43 -8.15
N CYS A 53 -26.33 32.10 -8.36
CA CYS A 53 -26.96 30.93 -7.74
C CYS A 53 -26.31 29.62 -8.20
N GLY A 54 -26.01 29.52 -9.51
CA GLY A 54 -25.28 28.38 -10.08
C GLY A 54 -23.89 28.24 -9.49
N PHE A 55 -23.14 29.34 -9.39
CA PHE A 55 -21.82 29.36 -8.75
C PHE A 55 -21.86 28.93 -7.28
N ALA A 56 -22.81 29.46 -6.50
CA ALA A 56 -22.99 29.06 -5.11
C ALA A 56 -23.32 27.56 -4.99
N SER A 57 -24.24 27.05 -5.82
CA SER A 57 -24.61 25.64 -5.87
C SER A 57 -23.43 24.76 -6.28
N ALA A 58 -22.65 25.17 -7.29
CA ALA A 58 -21.44 24.48 -7.72
C ALA A 58 -20.39 24.38 -6.60
N THR A 59 -20.17 25.48 -5.88
CA THR A 59 -19.22 25.56 -4.77
C THR A 59 -19.66 24.67 -3.60
N CYS A 60 -20.93 24.70 -3.23
CA CYS A 60 -21.49 23.82 -2.20
C CYS A 60 -21.38 22.34 -2.61
N ALA A 61 -21.72 22.00 -3.85
CA ALA A 61 -21.56 20.65 -4.37
C ALA A 61 -20.12 20.16 -4.32
N GLN A 62 -19.16 21.02 -4.73
CA GLN A 62 -17.74 20.72 -4.67
C GLN A 62 -17.25 20.46 -3.24
N TYR A 63 -17.65 21.32 -2.30
CA TYR A 63 -17.30 21.19 -0.89
C TYR A 63 -17.82 19.88 -0.30
N PHE A 64 -19.12 19.58 -0.46
CA PHE A 64 -19.72 18.38 0.10
C PHE A 64 -19.20 17.10 -0.56
N SER A 65 -18.96 17.10 -1.87
CA SER A 65 -18.37 15.99 -2.59
C SER A 65 -16.95 15.70 -2.11
N ALA A 66 -16.11 16.73 -2.00
CA ALA A 66 -14.74 16.59 -1.51
C ALA A 66 -14.73 16.08 -0.06
N LYS A 67 -15.57 16.65 0.81
CA LYS A 67 -15.67 16.24 2.21
C LYS A 67 -16.18 14.81 2.37
N ALA A 68 -17.16 14.39 1.55
CA ALA A 68 -17.64 13.01 1.55
C ALA A 68 -16.57 12.03 1.06
N ALA A 69 -15.89 12.34 -0.06
CA ALA A 69 -14.85 11.49 -0.62
C ALA A 69 -13.65 11.36 0.32
N THR A 70 -13.13 12.46 0.87
CA THR A 70 -12.00 12.43 1.81
C THR A 70 -12.37 11.75 3.12
N GLY A 71 -13.57 11.99 3.65
CA GLY A 71 -14.05 11.34 4.87
C GLY A 71 -14.20 9.83 4.72
N ALA A 72 -14.82 9.37 3.63
CA ALA A 72 -14.98 7.95 3.34
C ALA A 72 -13.63 7.24 3.16
N THR A 73 -12.73 7.82 2.36
CA THR A 73 -11.40 7.22 2.12
C THR A 73 -10.49 7.32 3.34
N GLY A 74 -10.62 8.36 4.17
CA GLY A 74 -9.93 8.45 5.45
C GLY A 74 -10.34 7.34 6.42
N SER A 75 -11.63 7.02 6.49
CA SER A 75 -12.15 5.91 7.28
C SER A 75 -11.71 4.56 6.72
N LEU A 76 -11.78 4.39 5.40
CA LEU A 76 -11.32 3.17 4.71
C LEU A 76 -9.82 2.94 4.91
N ARG A 77 -8.99 4.01 4.85
CA ARG A 77 -7.54 3.92 5.10
C ARG A 77 -7.24 3.47 6.52
N ARG A 78 -7.96 3.99 7.53
CA ARG A 78 -7.83 3.56 8.92
C ARG A 78 -8.22 2.10 9.10
N ALA A 79 -9.35 1.68 8.52
CA ALA A 79 -9.80 0.29 8.57
C ALA A 79 -8.80 -0.65 7.89
N LEU A 80 -8.30 -0.28 6.70
CA LEU A 80 -7.30 -1.06 5.99
C LEU A 80 -5.99 -1.20 6.78
N PHE A 81 -5.50 -0.10 7.37
CA PHE A 81 -4.29 -0.15 8.19
C PHE A 81 -4.48 -1.02 9.44
N ALA A 82 -5.60 -0.86 10.16
CA ALA A 82 -5.92 -1.69 11.32
C ALA A 82 -6.01 -3.17 10.95
N HIS A 83 -6.62 -3.48 9.80
CA HIS A 83 -6.72 -4.84 9.29
C HIS A 83 -5.35 -5.42 8.92
N ILE A 84 -4.49 -4.67 8.22
CA ILE A 84 -3.11 -5.09 7.89
C ILE A 84 -2.32 -5.42 9.17
N GLN A 85 -2.49 -4.63 10.24
CA GLN A 85 -1.82 -4.89 11.53
C GLN A 85 -2.35 -6.14 12.25
N SER A 86 -3.55 -6.62 11.91
CA SER A 86 -4.13 -7.85 12.47
C SER A 86 -3.79 -9.12 11.69
N LEU A 87 -3.20 -8.99 10.49
CA LEU A 87 -2.78 -10.13 9.67
C LEU A 87 -1.55 -10.81 10.26
N SER A 88 -1.45 -12.14 10.06
CA SER A 88 -0.26 -12.90 10.41
C SER A 88 0.88 -12.65 9.41
N TYR A 89 2.09 -13.04 9.78
CA TYR A 89 3.26 -12.93 8.89
C TYR A 89 3.07 -13.70 7.57
N ALA A 90 2.38 -14.83 7.61
CA ALA A 90 2.09 -15.64 6.42
C ALA A 90 1.31 -14.86 5.35
N GLU A 91 0.29 -14.10 5.76
CA GLU A 91 -0.48 -13.24 4.87
C GLU A 91 0.32 -12.02 4.43
N LEU A 92 1.09 -11.42 5.34
CA LEU A 92 1.93 -10.25 5.02
C LEU A 92 3.00 -10.61 3.97
N ASP A 93 3.64 -11.78 4.09
CA ASP A 93 4.61 -12.28 3.12
C ASP A 93 3.95 -12.58 1.77
N ARG A 94 2.76 -13.21 1.78
CA ARG A 94 2.00 -13.50 0.56
C ARG A 94 1.57 -12.24 -0.19
N LEU A 95 1.11 -11.22 0.53
CA LEU A 95 0.65 -9.96 -0.05
C LEU A 95 1.81 -9.07 -0.48
N GLY A 96 2.91 -9.10 0.24
CA GLY A 96 4.09 -8.30 0.04
C GLY A 96 3.94 -6.84 0.47
N THR A 97 4.91 -6.32 1.20
CA THR A 97 4.89 -4.96 1.77
C THR A 97 4.72 -3.87 0.70
N ALA A 98 5.38 -4.00 -0.45
CA ALA A 98 5.28 -3.04 -1.56
C ALA A 98 3.84 -2.94 -2.10
N THR A 99 3.17 -4.09 -2.23
CA THR A 99 1.76 -4.16 -2.64
C THR A 99 0.87 -3.45 -1.62
N LEU A 100 1.02 -3.74 -0.33
CA LEU A 100 0.22 -3.12 0.74
C LEU A 100 0.39 -1.60 0.77
N VAL A 101 1.62 -1.10 0.60
CA VAL A 101 1.90 0.36 0.49
C VAL A 101 1.16 0.95 -0.72
N THR A 102 1.17 0.28 -1.88
CA THR A 102 0.44 0.73 -3.08
C THR A 102 -1.08 0.78 -2.85
N ARG A 103 -1.66 -0.22 -2.14
CA ARG A 103 -3.09 -0.21 -1.76
C ARG A 103 -3.42 0.97 -0.85
N MET A 104 -2.55 1.26 0.14
CA MET A 104 -2.76 2.36 1.09
C MET A 104 -2.58 3.75 0.49
N THR A 105 -1.84 3.88 -0.61
CA THR A 105 -1.50 5.16 -1.22
C THR A 105 -2.20 5.36 -2.57
N SER A 106 -1.68 4.78 -3.64
CA SER A 106 -2.13 5.01 -5.01
C SER A 106 -3.58 4.54 -5.24
N ASP A 107 -3.91 3.30 -4.84
CA ASP A 107 -5.25 2.76 -5.03
C ASP A 107 -6.28 3.54 -4.21
N MET A 108 -5.96 3.90 -2.98
CA MET A 108 -6.83 4.70 -2.12
C MET A 108 -7.09 6.10 -2.71
N ASN A 109 -6.08 6.74 -3.27
CA ASN A 109 -6.23 8.04 -3.93
C ASN A 109 -7.10 7.95 -5.20
N GLN A 110 -6.96 6.86 -5.96
CA GLN A 110 -7.81 6.61 -7.13
C GLN A 110 -9.28 6.39 -6.73
N VAL A 111 -9.54 5.66 -5.64
CA VAL A 111 -10.89 5.49 -5.08
C VAL A 111 -11.46 6.84 -4.62
N GLN A 112 -10.66 7.67 -3.95
CA GLN A 112 -11.07 9.02 -3.55
C GLN A 112 -11.47 9.88 -4.75
N THR A 113 -10.65 9.88 -5.79
CA THR A 113 -10.91 10.64 -7.03
C THR A 113 -12.20 10.15 -7.70
N GLY A 114 -12.36 8.84 -7.84
CA GLY A 114 -13.55 8.27 -8.44
C GLY A 114 -14.81 8.58 -7.66
N LEU A 115 -14.78 8.46 -6.34
CA LEU A 115 -15.91 8.79 -5.48
C LEU A 115 -16.30 10.27 -5.59
N ASN A 116 -15.32 11.18 -5.59
CA ASN A 116 -15.55 12.61 -5.76
C ASN A 116 -16.20 12.92 -7.12
N LEU A 117 -15.65 12.36 -8.21
CA LEU A 117 -16.20 12.57 -9.56
C LEU A 117 -17.59 11.96 -9.71
N THR A 118 -17.82 10.78 -9.14
CA THR A 118 -19.14 10.13 -9.16
C THR A 118 -20.19 11.00 -8.50
N LEU A 119 -19.93 11.50 -7.29
CA LEU A 119 -20.87 12.36 -6.56
C LEU A 119 -21.19 13.67 -7.30
N ARG A 120 -20.30 14.14 -8.17
CA ARG A 120 -20.46 15.39 -8.91
C ARG A 120 -21.08 15.25 -10.28
N LEU A 121 -20.74 14.20 -11.03
CA LEU A 121 -21.01 14.14 -12.47
C LEU A 121 -21.99 13.03 -12.86
N LEU A 122 -22.11 11.96 -12.04
CA LEU A 122 -22.89 10.78 -12.42
C LEU A 122 -24.36 11.11 -12.71
N LEU A 123 -24.97 11.92 -11.85
CA LEU A 123 -26.37 12.35 -12.04
C LEU A 123 -26.48 13.61 -12.90
N ARG A 124 -25.51 14.52 -12.79
CA ARG A 124 -25.54 15.79 -13.52
C ARG A 124 -25.54 15.60 -15.03
N SER A 125 -24.59 14.83 -15.57
CA SER A 125 -24.42 14.73 -17.02
C SER A 125 -25.63 14.12 -17.73
N PRO A 126 -26.25 13.02 -17.28
CA PRO A 126 -27.50 12.54 -17.87
C PRO A 126 -28.63 13.57 -17.77
N ILE A 127 -28.79 14.25 -16.62
CA ILE A 127 -29.87 15.21 -16.43
C ILE A 127 -29.71 16.42 -17.34
N VAL A 128 -28.49 16.92 -17.55
CA VAL A 128 -28.27 18.02 -18.52
C VAL A 128 -28.58 17.54 -19.94
N VAL A 129 -28.15 16.34 -20.35
CA VAL A 129 -28.39 15.82 -21.70
C VAL A 129 -29.87 15.60 -21.97
N PHE A 130 -30.56 14.86 -21.08
CA PHE A 130 -31.98 14.62 -21.23
C PHE A 130 -32.84 15.86 -20.95
N GLY A 131 -32.40 16.72 -20.02
CA GLY A 131 -33.03 18.01 -19.74
C GLY A 131 -32.96 18.95 -20.93
N ALA A 132 -31.82 19.10 -21.58
CA ALA A 132 -31.68 19.90 -22.79
C ALA A 132 -32.53 19.34 -23.94
N MET A 133 -32.62 18.02 -24.09
CA MET A 133 -33.54 17.39 -25.06
C MET A 133 -35.01 17.70 -24.71
N LEU A 134 -35.43 17.56 -23.46
CA LEU A 134 -36.78 17.88 -23.01
C LEU A 134 -37.12 19.36 -23.28
N MET A 135 -36.19 20.26 -22.94
CA MET A 135 -36.38 21.70 -23.21
C MET A 135 -36.48 21.99 -24.71
N ALA A 136 -35.72 21.27 -25.56
CA ALA A 136 -35.86 21.38 -27.00
C ALA A 136 -37.29 20.95 -27.48
N PHE A 137 -37.84 19.89 -26.92
CA PHE A 137 -39.22 19.46 -27.23
C PHE A 137 -40.28 20.47 -26.79
N THR A 138 -40.06 21.25 -25.73
CA THR A 138 -40.98 22.32 -25.33
C THR A 138 -40.97 23.53 -26.27
N ILE A 139 -39.87 23.71 -27.02
CA ILE A 139 -39.73 24.80 -28.01
C ILE A 139 -40.37 24.39 -29.32
N ASP A 140 -39.92 23.32 -29.95
CA ASP A 140 -40.47 22.85 -31.24
C ASP A 140 -40.20 21.34 -31.43
N THR A 141 -41.26 20.56 -31.61
CA THR A 141 -41.19 19.12 -31.74
C THR A 141 -40.41 18.68 -33.00
N LYS A 142 -40.54 19.37 -34.12
CA LYS A 142 -39.84 19.02 -35.35
C LYS A 142 -38.32 19.23 -35.27
N SER A 143 -37.91 20.35 -34.70
CA SER A 143 -36.49 20.63 -34.42
C SER A 143 -35.92 19.72 -33.32
N ALA A 144 -36.73 19.33 -32.34
CA ALA A 144 -36.33 18.45 -31.27
C ALA A 144 -36.08 16.98 -31.72
N LEU A 145 -36.67 16.54 -32.82
CA LEU A 145 -36.38 15.21 -33.40
C LEU A 145 -34.92 15.07 -33.82
N ILE A 146 -34.24 16.21 -34.17
CA ILE A 146 -32.81 16.19 -34.49
C ILE A 146 -32.00 15.78 -33.26
N PHE A 147 -32.40 16.23 -32.05
CA PHE A 147 -31.75 15.82 -30.80
C PHE A 147 -31.96 14.33 -30.53
N ALA A 148 -33.18 13.83 -30.77
CA ALA A 148 -33.51 12.43 -30.59
C ALA A 148 -32.69 11.49 -31.49
N VAL A 149 -32.20 11.96 -32.64
CA VAL A 149 -31.28 11.23 -33.53
C VAL A 149 -29.82 11.50 -33.16
N ALA A 150 -29.44 12.76 -32.93
CA ALA A 150 -28.04 13.14 -32.72
C ALA A 150 -27.47 12.55 -31.42
N ILE A 151 -28.27 12.53 -30.31
CA ILE A 151 -27.80 12.02 -29.01
C ILE A 151 -27.45 10.52 -29.07
N PRO A 152 -28.29 9.61 -29.57
CA PRO A 152 -27.93 8.20 -29.71
C PRO A 152 -26.74 7.97 -30.64
N VAL A 153 -26.64 8.72 -31.74
CA VAL A 153 -25.49 8.61 -32.67
C VAL A 153 -24.20 9.04 -31.98
N LEU A 154 -24.21 10.15 -31.27
CA LEU A 154 -23.07 10.61 -30.49
C LEU A 154 -22.69 9.59 -29.43
N PHE A 155 -23.67 9.07 -28.70
CA PHE A 155 -23.46 8.05 -27.67
C PHE A 155 -22.82 6.80 -28.30
N ALA A 156 -23.33 6.32 -29.40
CA ALA A 156 -22.79 5.14 -30.10
C ALA A 156 -21.34 5.34 -30.54
N VAL A 157 -21.00 6.50 -31.12
CA VAL A 157 -19.63 6.82 -31.58
C VAL A 157 -18.68 6.96 -30.41
N VAL A 158 -19.06 7.71 -29.35
CA VAL A 158 -18.23 7.91 -28.16
C VAL A 158 -17.95 6.57 -27.48
N PHE A 159 -18.99 5.74 -27.27
CA PHE A 159 -18.84 4.44 -26.63
C PHE A 159 -18.08 3.44 -27.51
N ALA A 160 -18.28 3.44 -28.84
CA ALA A 160 -17.54 2.58 -29.73
C ALA A 160 -16.03 2.84 -29.66
N ILE A 161 -15.62 4.11 -29.73
CA ILE A 161 -14.21 4.50 -29.61
C ILE A 161 -13.68 4.15 -28.21
N MET A 162 -14.42 4.49 -27.16
CA MET A 162 -14.01 4.26 -25.78
C MET A 162 -13.81 2.76 -25.50
N LEU A 163 -14.78 1.91 -25.87
CA LEU A 163 -14.70 0.47 -25.68
C LEU A 163 -13.56 -0.16 -26.49
N SER A 164 -13.28 0.36 -27.68
CA SER A 164 -12.13 -0.07 -28.50
C SER A 164 -10.80 0.33 -27.87
N CYS A 165 -10.72 1.48 -27.21
CA CYS A 165 -9.50 1.97 -26.57
C CYS A 165 -9.16 1.24 -25.27
N ILE A 166 -10.14 0.73 -24.51
CA ILE A 166 -9.91 0.08 -23.20
C ILE A 166 -8.91 -1.09 -23.29
N PRO A 167 -9.08 -2.10 -24.17
CA PRO A 167 -8.13 -3.21 -24.27
C PRO A 167 -6.75 -2.76 -24.77
N LEU A 168 -6.70 -1.71 -25.59
CA LEU A 168 -5.46 -1.16 -26.10
C LEU A 168 -4.69 -0.43 -25.00
N TYR A 169 -5.36 0.34 -24.15
CA TYR A 169 -4.73 0.95 -22.97
C TYR A 169 -4.17 -0.09 -21.99
N ARG A 170 -4.82 -1.25 -21.85
CA ARG A 170 -4.27 -2.37 -21.06
C ARG A 170 -2.95 -2.87 -21.64
N ARG A 171 -2.86 -3.03 -22.98
CA ARG A 171 -1.61 -3.42 -23.66
C ARG A 171 -0.50 -2.38 -23.47
N VAL A 172 -0.85 -1.08 -23.57
CA VAL A 172 0.09 0.01 -23.27
C VAL A 172 0.59 -0.08 -21.83
N GLN A 173 -0.31 -0.35 -20.89
CA GLN A 173 0.07 -0.50 -19.48
C GLN A 173 1.04 -1.66 -19.26
N THR A 174 0.78 -2.82 -19.86
CA THR A 174 1.70 -3.98 -19.76
C THR A 174 3.09 -3.66 -20.33
N LYS A 175 3.16 -2.93 -21.46
CA LYS A 175 4.45 -2.50 -22.02
C LYS A 175 5.14 -1.46 -21.13
N LEU A 176 4.40 -0.54 -20.53
CA LEU A 176 4.91 0.44 -19.56
C LEU A 176 5.48 -0.25 -18.32
N ASP A 177 4.78 -1.26 -17.80
CA ASP A 177 5.26 -2.07 -16.68
C ASP A 177 6.58 -2.78 -17.04
N GLY A 178 6.73 -3.25 -18.28
CA GLY A 178 7.96 -3.84 -18.80
C GLY A 178 9.13 -2.85 -18.87
N VAL A 179 8.89 -1.61 -19.32
CA VAL A 179 9.90 -0.53 -19.33
C VAL A 179 10.27 -0.14 -17.90
N THR A 180 9.28 -0.01 -17.02
CA THR A 180 9.52 0.34 -15.60
C THR A 180 10.32 -0.74 -14.90
N GLY A 181 9.98 -2.02 -15.14
CA GLY A 181 10.73 -3.17 -14.61
C GLY A 181 12.18 -3.18 -15.07
N ALA A 182 12.43 -2.97 -16.38
CA ALA A 182 13.79 -2.89 -16.92
C ALA A 182 14.58 -1.72 -16.31
N ALA A 183 13.96 -0.55 -16.15
CA ALA A 183 14.60 0.59 -15.49
C ALA A 183 14.97 0.28 -14.02
N GLN A 184 14.07 -0.36 -13.28
CA GLN A 184 14.31 -0.74 -11.89
C GLN A 184 15.43 -1.78 -11.77
N GLU A 185 15.43 -2.79 -12.66
CA GLU A 185 16.47 -3.82 -12.72
C GLU A 185 17.84 -3.21 -13.03
N ASN A 186 17.93 -2.35 -14.07
CA ASN A 186 19.16 -1.70 -14.47
C ASN A 186 19.70 -0.75 -13.39
N LEU A 187 18.85 0.03 -12.73
CA LEU A 187 19.25 0.91 -11.64
C LEU A 187 19.71 0.12 -10.40
N SER A 188 19.06 -0.98 -10.08
CA SER A 188 19.44 -1.86 -8.97
C SER A 188 20.72 -2.62 -9.29
N GLY A 189 20.87 -3.08 -10.53
CA GLY A 189 22.00 -3.84 -11.04
C GLY A 189 23.14 -3.01 -11.64
N VAL A 190 23.15 -1.68 -11.50
CA VAL A 190 24.10 -0.79 -12.19
C VAL A 190 25.57 -1.15 -11.96
N ARG A 191 25.92 -1.65 -10.78
CA ARG A 191 27.29 -2.11 -10.47
C ARG A 191 27.66 -3.35 -11.27
N VAL A 192 26.73 -4.28 -11.46
CA VAL A 192 26.92 -5.49 -12.25
C VAL A 192 27.08 -5.14 -13.72
N ILE A 193 26.17 -4.31 -14.26
CA ILE A 193 26.21 -3.84 -15.65
C ILE A 193 27.56 -3.21 -15.97
N ARG A 194 28.07 -2.33 -15.10
CA ARG A 194 29.38 -1.69 -15.25
C ARG A 194 30.54 -2.67 -15.10
N ALA A 195 30.45 -3.60 -14.14
CA ALA A 195 31.50 -4.59 -13.92
C ALA A 195 31.70 -5.53 -15.13
N PHE A 196 30.62 -5.81 -15.86
CA PHE A 196 30.63 -6.65 -17.06
C PHE A 196 30.62 -5.86 -18.38
N THR A 197 30.76 -4.54 -18.32
CA THR A 197 30.80 -3.63 -19.50
C THR A 197 29.60 -3.85 -20.44
N ARG A 198 28.37 -3.95 -19.87
CA ARG A 198 27.14 -4.24 -20.62
C ARG A 198 26.24 -3.02 -20.81
N GLU A 199 26.75 -1.80 -20.57
CA GLU A 199 25.96 -0.56 -20.63
C GLU A 199 25.29 -0.37 -21.99
N GLN A 200 26.01 -0.66 -23.08
CA GLN A 200 25.48 -0.50 -24.43
C GLN A 200 24.36 -1.51 -24.71
N THR A 201 24.56 -2.77 -24.37
CA THR A 201 23.56 -3.85 -24.55
C THR A 201 22.27 -3.54 -23.80
N GLU A 202 22.40 -3.07 -22.55
CA GLU A 202 21.23 -2.68 -21.73
C GLU A 202 20.53 -1.43 -22.27
N THR A 203 21.30 -0.46 -22.79
CA THR A 203 20.75 0.74 -23.43
C THR A 203 19.96 0.38 -24.69
N GLU A 204 20.47 -0.52 -25.52
CA GLU A 204 19.78 -1.01 -26.72
C GLU A 204 18.50 -1.79 -26.36
N SER A 205 18.56 -2.70 -25.39
CA SER A 205 17.39 -3.43 -24.88
C SER A 205 16.32 -2.51 -24.31
N PHE A 206 16.73 -1.49 -23.55
CA PHE A 206 15.81 -0.48 -23.01
C PHE A 206 15.19 0.38 -24.13
N ALA A 207 15.97 0.75 -25.14
CA ALA A 207 15.51 1.49 -26.30
C ALA A 207 14.47 0.68 -27.12
N GLU A 208 14.69 -0.62 -27.29
CA GLU A 208 13.71 -1.52 -27.96
C GLU A 208 12.40 -1.56 -27.19
N LYS A 209 12.42 -1.83 -25.87
CA LYS A 209 11.22 -1.85 -25.02
C LYS A 209 10.49 -0.50 -25.05
N THR A 210 11.24 0.60 -25.05
CA THR A 210 10.68 1.97 -25.14
C THR A 210 10.07 2.24 -26.51
N GLY A 211 10.70 1.79 -27.58
CA GLY A 211 10.17 1.87 -28.97
C GLY A 211 8.86 1.10 -29.11
N ASP A 212 8.78 -0.06 -28.52
CA ASP A 212 7.59 -0.90 -28.46
C ASP A 212 6.43 -0.22 -27.71
N LEU A 213 6.74 0.39 -26.55
CA LEU A 213 5.79 1.18 -25.78
C LEU A 213 5.31 2.39 -26.58
N PHE A 214 6.24 3.13 -27.20
CA PHE A 214 5.94 4.29 -28.05
C PHE A 214 4.98 3.92 -29.18
N SER A 215 5.24 2.83 -29.90
CA SER A 215 4.39 2.34 -31.00
C SER A 215 2.98 2.03 -30.53
N ALA A 216 2.85 1.36 -29.37
CA ALA A 216 1.56 1.04 -28.77
C ALA A 216 0.82 2.32 -28.32
N GLN A 217 1.51 3.26 -27.67
CA GLN A 217 0.94 4.54 -27.26
C GLN A 217 0.50 5.39 -28.46
N GLN A 218 1.30 5.42 -29.52
CA GLN A 218 0.97 6.16 -30.74
C GLN A 218 -0.28 5.60 -31.43
N PHE A 219 -0.42 4.28 -31.49
CA PHE A 219 -1.61 3.64 -32.07
C PHE A 219 -2.87 3.99 -31.28
N VAL A 220 -2.84 3.84 -29.95
CA VAL A 220 -3.97 4.22 -29.07
C VAL A 220 -4.23 5.71 -29.13
N GLY A 221 -3.16 6.53 -29.15
CA GLY A 221 -3.26 7.98 -29.30
C GLY A 221 -3.97 8.41 -30.59
N ARG A 222 -3.64 7.81 -31.71
CA ARG A 222 -4.32 8.06 -33.02
C ARG A 222 -5.79 7.69 -32.97
N LEU A 223 -6.13 6.52 -32.38
CA LEU A 223 -7.52 6.08 -32.27
C LEU A 223 -8.32 7.00 -31.33
N SER A 224 -7.77 7.31 -30.16
CA SER A 224 -8.44 8.21 -29.20
C SER A 224 -8.55 9.64 -29.69
N ALA A 225 -7.58 10.11 -30.51
CA ALA A 225 -7.62 11.43 -31.13
C ALA A 225 -8.79 11.62 -32.10
N LEU A 226 -9.35 10.54 -32.66
CA LEU A 226 -10.56 10.60 -33.51
C LEU A 226 -11.82 10.99 -32.73
N LEU A 227 -11.82 10.85 -31.40
CA LEU A 227 -13.00 11.13 -30.59
C LEU A 227 -13.50 12.56 -30.78
N ASN A 228 -12.61 13.54 -30.61
CA ASN A 228 -12.99 14.95 -30.73
C ASN A 228 -13.43 15.34 -32.15
N PRO A 229 -12.67 15.09 -33.22
CA PRO A 229 -13.11 15.42 -34.57
C PRO A 229 -14.46 14.80 -34.96
N LEU A 230 -14.65 13.50 -34.65
CA LEU A 230 -15.90 12.83 -35.00
C LEU A 230 -17.10 13.39 -34.23
N THR A 231 -16.95 13.63 -32.94
CA THR A 231 -18.02 14.24 -32.13
C THR A 231 -18.32 15.68 -32.60
N TYR A 232 -17.30 16.45 -32.94
CA TYR A 232 -17.49 17.80 -33.51
C TYR A 232 -18.20 17.76 -34.88
N VAL A 233 -17.85 16.83 -35.76
CA VAL A 233 -18.52 16.67 -37.06
C VAL A 233 -19.99 16.35 -36.87
N ILE A 234 -20.31 15.38 -36.04
CA ILE A 234 -21.72 14.98 -35.77
C ILE A 234 -22.54 16.13 -35.21
N ILE A 235 -21.98 16.85 -34.23
CA ILE A 235 -22.69 17.99 -33.64
C ILE A 235 -22.85 19.15 -34.62
N ASN A 236 -21.82 19.48 -35.39
CA ASN A 236 -21.96 20.56 -36.39
C ASN A 236 -22.97 20.18 -37.48
N LEU A 237 -23.02 18.90 -37.89
CA LEU A 237 -24.08 18.42 -38.78
C LEU A 237 -25.47 18.55 -38.14
N ALA A 238 -25.61 18.20 -36.87
CA ALA A 238 -26.85 18.39 -36.13
C ALA A 238 -27.23 19.88 -36.00
N ILE A 239 -26.25 20.74 -35.71
CA ILE A 239 -26.44 22.21 -35.69
C ILE A 239 -26.88 22.74 -37.05
N VAL A 240 -26.24 22.32 -38.13
CA VAL A 240 -26.65 22.72 -39.50
C VAL A 240 -28.10 22.25 -39.78
N ALA A 241 -28.44 21.03 -39.36
CA ALA A 241 -29.81 20.52 -39.51
C ALA A 241 -30.81 21.38 -38.68
N ILE A 242 -30.46 21.73 -37.42
CA ILE A 242 -31.29 22.60 -36.56
C ILE A 242 -31.46 23.97 -37.21
N LEU A 243 -30.38 24.57 -37.72
CA LEU A 243 -30.45 25.90 -38.38
C LEU A 243 -31.29 25.84 -39.65
N ARG A 244 -31.19 24.77 -40.45
CA ARG A 244 -31.99 24.60 -41.68
C ARG A 244 -33.46 24.40 -41.37
N VAL A 245 -33.80 23.42 -40.49
CA VAL A 245 -35.19 23.12 -40.13
C VAL A 245 -35.76 24.27 -39.31
N GLY A 246 -35.05 24.76 -38.30
CA GLY A 246 -35.47 25.86 -37.46
C GLY A 246 -35.64 27.18 -38.24
N GLY A 247 -34.73 27.47 -39.23
CA GLY A 247 -34.85 28.64 -40.11
C GLY A 247 -36.16 28.62 -40.96
N VAL A 248 -36.54 27.44 -41.49
CA VAL A 248 -37.85 27.26 -42.14
C VAL A 248 -38.97 27.50 -41.17
N ARG A 249 -38.87 26.95 -39.95
CA ARG A 249 -39.90 27.10 -38.89
C ARG A 249 -40.03 28.56 -38.40
N VAL A 250 -38.92 29.32 -38.37
CA VAL A 250 -38.93 30.75 -38.08
C VAL A 250 -39.66 31.51 -39.20
N ASN A 251 -39.41 31.18 -40.46
CA ASN A 251 -40.05 31.81 -41.61
C ASN A 251 -41.56 31.47 -41.68
N GLU A 252 -41.95 30.31 -41.22
CA GLU A 252 -43.37 29.90 -41.05
C GLU A 252 -44.04 30.56 -39.82
N GLY A 253 -43.31 31.29 -39.01
CA GLY A 253 -43.82 31.89 -37.76
C GLY A 253 -44.10 30.90 -36.64
N ALA A 254 -43.64 29.65 -36.74
CA ALA A 254 -43.87 28.60 -35.76
C ALA A 254 -42.94 28.65 -34.55
N ILE A 255 -41.72 29.19 -34.73
CA ILE A 255 -40.73 29.50 -33.67
C ILE A 255 -40.11 30.85 -33.90
N THR A 256 -39.54 31.44 -32.88
CA THR A 256 -38.85 32.72 -32.93
C THR A 256 -37.35 32.54 -33.18
N GLN A 257 -36.64 33.65 -33.51
CA GLN A 257 -35.20 33.63 -33.71
C GLN A 257 -34.44 33.31 -32.44
N GLY A 258 -34.91 33.84 -31.29
CA GLY A 258 -34.30 33.51 -29.97
C GLY A 258 -34.48 32.05 -29.61
N GLN A 259 -35.65 31.46 -29.91
CA GLN A 259 -35.88 30.02 -29.70
C GLN A 259 -34.95 29.15 -30.54
N LEU A 260 -34.66 29.54 -31.77
CA LEU A 260 -33.67 28.86 -32.61
C LEU A 260 -32.26 28.90 -32.00
N ILE A 261 -31.85 30.05 -31.45
CA ILE A 261 -30.59 30.21 -30.76
C ILE A 261 -30.55 29.39 -29.47
N ALA A 262 -31.68 29.27 -28.76
CA ALA A 262 -31.75 28.38 -27.58
C ALA A 262 -31.54 26.90 -27.96
N LEU A 263 -32.12 26.42 -29.05
CA LEU A 263 -31.90 25.09 -29.59
C LEU A 263 -30.42 24.85 -29.93
N TYR A 264 -29.76 25.81 -30.55
CA TYR A 264 -28.31 25.75 -30.81
C TYR A 264 -27.50 25.61 -29.53
N ASN A 265 -27.80 26.42 -28.52
CA ASN A 265 -27.11 26.35 -27.21
C ASN A 265 -27.32 25.01 -26.51
N TYR A 266 -28.54 24.45 -26.48
CA TYR A 266 -28.80 23.13 -25.94
C TYR A 266 -27.99 22.02 -26.63
N MET A 267 -27.90 22.06 -27.98
CA MET A 267 -27.08 21.09 -28.72
C MET A 267 -25.60 21.19 -28.36
N SER A 268 -25.07 22.39 -28.18
CA SER A 268 -23.69 22.63 -27.78
C SER A 268 -23.40 22.15 -26.36
N GLN A 269 -24.36 22.32 -25.42
CA GLN A 269 -24.25 21.81 -24.04
C GLN A 269 -24.18 20.28 -24.02
N ILE A 270 -24.99 19.60 -24.81
CA ILE A 270 -25.03 18.14 -24.90
C ILE A 270 -23.64 17.56 -25.27
N LEU A 271 -22.93 18.19 -26.22
CA LEU A 271 -21.60 17.77 -26.61
C LEU A 271 -20.64 17.74 -25.41
N VAL A 272 -20.57 18.88 -24.71
CA VAL A 272 -19.64 19.05 -23.58
C VAL A 272 -19.96 18.02 -22.47
N GLU A 273 -21.23 17.79 -22.19
CA GLU A 273 -21.64 16.86 -21.13
C GLU A 273 -21.42 15.40 -21.52
N LEU A 274 -21.59 14.99 -22.77
CA LEU A 274 -21.29 13.63 -23.22
C LEU A 274 -19.80 13.29 -23.12
N ILE A 275 -18.92 14.23 -23.46
CA ILE A 275 -17.46 14.05 -23.31
C ILE A 275 -17.09 13.92 -21.81
N LYS A 276 -17.67 14.77 -20.95
CA LYS A 276 -17.47 14.67 -19.50
C LYS A 276 -17.95 13.32 -18.95
N PHE A 277 -19.12 12.84 -19.43
CA PHE A 277 -19.70 11.57 -18.99
C PHE A 277 -18.85 10.36 -19.43
N ALA A 278 -18.32 10.37 -20.65
CA ALA A 278 -17.40 9.32 -21.10
C ALA A 278 -16.13 9.25 -20.22
N ASN A 279 -15.52 10.40 -19.93
CA ASN A 279 -14.37 10.47 -19.04
C ASN A 279 -14.71 10.02 -17.60
N LEU A 280 -15.90 10.31 -17.11
CA LEU A 280 -16.38 9.85 -15.82
C LEU A 280 -16.43 8.32 -15.75
N ILE A 281 -17.00 7.65 -16.76
CA ILE A 281 -17.09 6.18 -16.81
C ILE A 281 -15.69 5.55 -16.74
N LEU A 282 -14.71 6.09 -17.47
CA LEU A 282 -13.32 5.62 -17.40
C LEU A 282 -12.75 5.75 -15.97
N ASN A 283 -13.00 6.87 -15.31
CA ASN A 283 -12.52 7.09 -13.94
C ASN A 283 -13.24 6.17 -12.93
N ILE A 284 -14.54 5.97 -13.07
CA ILE A 284 -15.31 5.02 -12.22
C ILE A 284 -14.75 3.61 -12.40
N THR A 285 -14.51 3.16 -13.63
CA THR A 285 -13.97 1.82 -13.91
C THR A 285 -12.59 1.61 -13.25
N LYS A 286 -11.69 2.60 -13.36
CA LYS A 286 -10.39 2.57 -12.70
C LYS A 286 -10.54 2.51 -11.17
N SER A 287 -11.41 3.34 -10.62
CA SER A 287 -11.64 3.43 -9.18
C SER A 287 -12.28 2.16 -8.61
N ALA A 288 -13.22 1.56 -9.35
CA ALA A 288 -13.83 0.28 -8.98
C ALA A 288 -12.80 -0.86 -8.95
N ALA A 289 -11.88 -0.90 -9.93
CA ALA A 289 -10.80 -1.87 -9.94
C ALA A 289 -9.86 -1.67 -8.72
N CYS A 290 -9.52 -0.43 -8.37
CA CYS A 290 -8.72 -0.13 -7.18
C CYS A 290 -9.47 -0.50 -5.89
N ALA A 291 -10.77 -0.20 -5.80
CA ALA A 291 -11.60 -0.61 -4.66
C ALA A 291 -11.67 -2.14 -4.51
N GLY A 292 -11.80 -2.87 -5.61
CA GLY A 292 -11.76 -4.34 -5.60
C GLY A 292 -10.44 -4.90 -5.06
N ARG A 293 -9.30 -4.30 -5.41
CA ARG A 293 -8.00 -4.70 -4.87
C ARG A 293 -7.84 -4.38 -3.37
N ILE A 294 -8.41 -3.27 -2.90
CA ILE A 294 -8.46 -2.94 -1.47
C ILE A 294 -9.36 -3.94 -0.73
N SER A 295 -10.53 -4.27 -1.29
CA SER A 295 -11.44 -5.28 -0.72
C SER A 295 -10.77 -6.64 -0.56
N GLN A 296 -10.01 -7.09 -1.57
CA GLN A 296 -9.26 -8.35 -1.48
C GLN A 296 -8.32 -8.40 -0.27
N VAL A 297 -7.68 -7.28 0.08
CA VAL A 297 -6.85 -7.22 1.29
C VAL A 297 -7.71 -7.27 2.54
N LEU A 298 -8.83 -6.53 2.59
CA LEU A 298 -9.76 -6.54 3.73
C LEU A 298 -10.47 -7.88 3.92
N ASP A 299 -10.67 -8.64 2.86
CA ASP A 299 -11.30 -9.96 2.89
C ASP A 299 -10.30 -11.08 3.26
N THR A 300 -9.00 -10.79 3.25
CA THR A 300 -7.96 -11.73 3.67
C THR A 300 -8.06 -11.95 5.17
N LYS A 301 -8.39 -13.17 5.57
CA LYS A 301 -8.44 -13.53 6.99
C LYS A 301 -7.05 -13.94 7.45
N SER A 302 -6.70 -13.56 8.68
CA SER A 302 -5.49 -14.08 9.34
C SER A 302 -5.62 -15.59 9.53
N SER A 303 -4.62 -16.35 9.11
CA SER A 303 -4.55 -17.78 9.36
C SER A 303 -4.29 -18.10 10.83
N MET A 304 -3.76 -17.11 11.56
CA MET A 304 -3.42 -17.25 12.98
C MET A 304 -4.50 -16.59 13.85
N VAL A 305 -5.06 -17.36 14.75
CA VAL A 305 -6.02 -16.89 15.76
C VAL A 305 -5.33 -16.93 17.13
N SER A 306 -5.45 -15.84 17.90
CA SER A 306 -4.96 -15.83 19.28
C SER A 306 -5.68 -16.90 20.11
N GLY A 307 -4.93 -17.70 20.84
CA GLY A 307 -5.50 -18.61 21.83
C GLY A 307 -6.16 -17.83 22.98
N ALA A 308 -6.80 -18.58 23.87
CA ALA A 308 -7.50 -18.04 25.05
C ALA A 308 -6.70 -18.20 26.35
N ASP A 309 -5.73 -19.11 26.37
CA ASP A 309 -5.04 -19.50 27.58
C ASP A 309 -4.00 -18.43 27.99
N ALA A 310 -3.93 -18.18 29.28
CA ALA A 310 -2.88 -17.38 29.88
C ALA A 310 -1.59 -18.18 29.96
N LEU A 311 -0.44 -17.53 29.81
CA LEU A 311 0.83 -18.20 30.07
C LEU A 311 0.96 -18.42 31.60
N PRO A 312 1.26 -19.66 32.06
CA PRO A 312 1.38 -19.95 33.48
C PRO A 312 2.42 -19.07 34.18
N ASP A 313 2.12 -18.65 35.40
CA ASP A 313 3.08 -18.02 36.30
C ASP A 313 3.85 -19.11 37.06
N GLY A 314 5.17 -19.14 36.91
CA GLY A 314 6.06 -20.09 37.53
C GLY A 314 6.98 -20.80 36.53
N ALA A 315 8.14 -21.25 37.02
CA ALA A 315 9.07 -22.03 36.21
C ALA A 315 8.54 -23.47 36.10
N GLY A 316 8.26 -23.90 34.86
CA GLY A 316 8.06 -25.32 34.56
C GLY A 316 9.41 -26.07 34.54
N GLU A 317 9.39 -27.38 34.28
CA GLU A 317 10.63 -28.14 34.06
C GLU A 317 11.42 -27.65 32.86
N ALA A 318 10.73 -27.15 31.81
CA ALA A 318 11.32 -26.54 30.64
C ALA A 318 10.69 -25.16 30.38
N GLU A 319 11.50 -24.15 30.03
CA GLU A 319 11.04 -22.84 29.58
C GLU A 319 10.63 -22.88 28.11
N LEU A 320 11.35 -23.66 27.29
CA LEU A 320 11.08 -23.86 25.88
C LEU A 320 11.25 -25.33 25.52
N GLU A 321 10.29 -25.87 24.78
CA GLU A 321 10.37 -27.25 24.29
C GLU A 321 9.83 -27.33 22.85
N PHE A 322 10.56 -28.01 21.99
CA PHE A 322 10.13 -28.41 20.63
C PHE A 322 9.88 -29.91 20.65
N ARG A 323 8.68 -30.36 20.28
CA ARG A 323 8.27 -31.75 20.18
C ARG A 323 7.92 -32.10 18.74
N HIS A 324 8.81 -32.83 18.08
CA HIS A 324 8.62 -33.31 16.70
C HIS A 324 8.14 -32.23 15.73
N VAL A 325 8.73 -31.02 15.83
CA VAL A 325 8.28 -29.82 15.09
C VAL A 325 8.73 -29.87 13.63
N SER A 326 7.76 -29.83 12.73
CA SER A 326 7.99 -29.60 11.29
C SER A 326 7.31 -28.30 10.84
N PHE A 327 7.91 -27.62 9.89
CA PHE A 327 7.37 -26.38 9.38
C PHE A 327 7.66 -26.18 7.88
N ARG A 328 6.60 -25.79 7.16
CA ARG A 328 6.66 -25.40 5.75
C ARG A 328 6.10 -23.99 5.55
N TYR A 329 6.86 -23.14 4.86
CA TYR A 329 6.33 -21.84 4.47
C TYR A 329 5.17 -21.98 3.48
N PRO A 330 4.14 -21.12 3.54
CA PRO A 330 3.12 -21.06 2.51
C PRO A 330 3.78 -20.90 1.12
N GLN A 331 3.38 -21.73 0.15
CA GLN A 331 3.92 -21.77 -1.21
C GLN A 331 5.32 -22.40 -1.36
N ALA A 332 5.98 -22.87 -0.32
CA ALA A 332 7.22 -23.61 -0.44
C ALA A 332 6.97 -25.08 -0.84
N GLY A 333 7.83 -25.63 -1.71
CA GLY A 333 7.75 -27.02 -2.17
C GLY A 333 8.31 -28.04 -1.17
N ALA A 334 9.11 -27.60 -0.18
CA ALA A 334 9.77 -28.44 0.81
C ALA A 334 9.61 -27.87 2.23
N ASP A 335 9.81 -28.72 3.23
CA ASP A 335 9.82 -28.31 4.63
C ASP A 335 11.09 -27.49 4.93
N ALA A 336 10.93 -26.42 5.68
CA ALA A 336 12.03 -25.61 6.18
C ALA A 336 12.61 -26.15 7.50
N LEU A 337 11.80 -26.92 8.23
CA LEU A 337 12.18 -27.68 9.41
C LEU A 337 11.46 -29.03 9.40
N THR A 338 12.15 -30.09 9.78
CA THR A 338 11.62 -31.45 9.82
C THR A 338 12.02 -32.14 11.10
N ASP A 339 11.04 -32.56 11.90
CA ASP A 339 11.18 -33.38 13.11
C ASP A 339 12.19 -32.81 14.13
N ILE A 340 12.07 -31.55 14.48
CA ILE A 340 12.94 -30.88 15.45
C ILE A 340 12.43 -31.11 16.86
N SER A 341 13.30 -31.68 17.74
CA SER A 341 12.97 -31.98 19.12
C SER A 341 14.11 -31.63 20.06
N PHE A 342 13.91 -30.67 20.97
CA PHE A 342 14.84 -30.29 22.03
C PHE A 342 14.12 -29.52 23.13
N CYS A 343 14.76 -29.39 24.32
CA CYS A 343 14.25 -28.59 25.42
C CYS A 343 15.33 -27.71 26.04
N ALA A 344 14.89 -26.56 26.57
CA ALA A 344 15.70 -25.62 27.33
C ALA A 344 15.10 -25.42 28.72
N ALA A 345 15.91 -25.58 29.76
CA ALA A 345 15.53 -25.27 31.13
C ALA A 345 15.52 -23.75 31.38
N PRO A 346 14.81 -23.25 32.40
CA PRO A 346 14.83 -21.86 32.79
C PRO A 346 16.25 -21.34 33.04
N GLY A 347 16.62 -20.24 32.42
CA GLY A 347 17.96 -19.62 32.53
C GLY A 347 19.07 -20.30 31.71
N GLU A 348 18.76 -21.35 30.94
CA GLU A 348 19.69 -22.04 30.05
C GLU A 348 19.94 -21.27 28.76
N THR A 349 21.14 -21.32 28.22
CA THR A 349 21.49 -20.76 26.91
C THR A 349 21.55 -21.86 25.85
N ILE A 350 20.70 -21.79 24.85
CA ILE A 350 20.70 -22.68 23.69
C ILE A 350 21.36 -21.99 22.51
N GLY A 351 22.47 -22.53 22.03
CA GLY A 351 23.09 -22.12 20.77
C GLY A 351 22.41 -22.84 19.58
N VAL A 352 22.12 -22.13 18.51
CA VAL A 352 21.63 -22.74 17.27
C VAL A 352 22.59 -22.41 16.14
N ILE A 353 23.14 -23.43 15.50
CA ILE A 353 24.13 -23.29 14.41
C ILE A 353 23.76 -24.16 13.22
N GLY A 354 24.26 -23.80 12.04
CA GLY A 354 24.09 -24.53 10.78
C GLY A 354 24.42 -23.68 9.58
N GLY A 355 24.46 -24.26 8.41
CA GLY A 355 24.69 -23.57 7.15
C GLY A 355 23.62 -22.49 6.83
N THR A 356 23.88 -21.69 5.79
CA THR A 356 22.87 -20.77 5.27
C THR A 356 21.71 -21.58 4.70
N GLY A 357 20.47 -21.22 5.04
CA GLY A 357 19.28 -21.97 4.61
C GLY A 357 18.89 -23.17 5.49
N SER A 358 19.66 -23.53 6.52
CA SER A 358 19.39 -24.70 7.38
C SER A 358 18.17 -24.57 8.32
N GLY A 359 17.40 -23.48 8.26
CA GLY A 359 16.16 -23.31 9.05
C GLY A 359 16.32 -22.56 10.38
N LYS A 360 17.49 -21.99 10.70
CA LYS A 360 17.75 -21.29 12.00
C LYS A 360 16.76 -20.17 12.31
N SER A 361 16.60 -19.21 11.41
CA SER A 361 15.65 -18.10 11.61
C SER A 361 14.19 -18.57 11.58
N THR A 362 13.91 -19.67 10.89
CA THR A 362 12.61 -20.33 10.91
C THR A 362 12.30 -20.85 12.31
N LEU A 363 13.24 -21.56 12.93
CA LEU A 363 13.13 -22.04 14.32
C LEU A 363 12.87 -20.85 15.27
N ALA A 364 13.65 -19.77 15.15
CA ALA A 364 13.46 -18.55 15.95
C ALA A 364 12.06 -17.95 15.83
N ASN A 365 11.49 -17.96 14.62
CA ASN A 365 10.19 -17.37 14.33
C ASN A 365 8.99 -18.19 14.85
N LEU A 366 9.16 -19.49 15.08
CA LEU A 366 8.13 -20.34 15.65
C LEU A 366 7.92 -20.08 17.16
N ILE A 367 8.96 -19.68 17.88
CA ILE A 367 8.92 -19.47 19.33
C ILE A 367 7.94 -18.33 19.73
N PRO A 368 8.04 -17.09 19.15
CA PRO A 368 7.08 -16.02 19.42
C PRO A 368 5.77 -16.21 18.65
N ARG A 369 5.59 -17.37 18.03
CA ARG A 369 4.45 -17.70 17.18
C ARG A 369 4.24 -16.62 16.11
N PHE A 370 5.27 -16.34 15.31
CA PHE A 370 5.13 -15.56 14.08
C PHE A 370 4.54 -16.41 12.96
N TYR A 371 4.78 -17.70 13.02
CA TYR A 371 4.15 -18.76 12.22
C TYR A 371 3.74 -19.91 13.12
N ASP A 372 2.74 -20.67 12.72
CA ASP A 372 2.34 -21.91 13.38
C ASP A 372 3.11 -23.10 12.78
N ALA A 373 3.61 -24.00 13.63
CA ALA A 373 4.20 -25.24 13.16
C ALA A 373 3.20 -26.03 12.31
N THR A 374 3.69 -26.64 11.21
CA THR A 374 2.86 -27.48 10.33
C THR A 374 2.52 -28.79 11.03
N ASP A 375 3.50 -29.37 11.75
CA ASP A 375 3.34 -30.58 12.56
C ASP A 375 4.15 -30.47 13.85
N GLY A 376 3.79 -31.26 14.86
CA GLY A 376 4.40 -31.18 16.18
C GLY A 376 3.93 -29.98 17.01
N GLN A 377 4.63 -29.71 18.12
CA GLN A 377 4.26 -28.68 19.10
C GLN A 377 5.48 -27.89 19.56
N VAL A 378 5.32 -26.57 19.65
CA VAL A 378 6.25 -25.66 20.34
C VAL A 378 5.61 -25.30 21.66
N LEU A 379 6.27 -25.62 22.76
CA LEU A 379 5.75 -25.34 24.09
C LEU A 379 6.64 -24.30 24.79
N VAL A 380 5.98 -23.38 25.48
CA VAL A 380 6.60 -22.41 26.38
C VAL A 380 6.02 -22.64 27.74
N ARG A 381 6.88 -23.00 28.73
CA ARG A 381 6.48 -23.40 30.07
C ARG A 381 5.47 -24.55 30.09
N GLY A 382 5.64 -25.51 29.18
CA GLY A 382 4.78 -26.67 29.07
C GLY A 382 3.47 -26.48 28.31
N GLU A 383 3.12 -25.25 27.96
CA GLU A 383 1.90 -24.93 27.19
C GLU A 383 2.20 -24.71 25.71
N ASP A 384 1.34 -25.26 24.85
CA ASP A 384 1.47 -25.07 23.39
C ASP A 384 1.24 -23.61 23.02
N VAL A 385 2.18 -23.00 22.28
CA VAL A 385 2.06 -21.62 21.83
C VAL A 385 0.80 -21.36 21.00
N LYS A 386 0.18 -22.40 20.42
CA LYS A 386 -1.08 -22.30 19.66
C LYS A 386 -2.28 -22.02 20.57
N THR A 387 -2.28 -22.49 21.79
CA THR A 387 -3.38 -22.29 22.74
C THR A 387 -3.24 -20.98 23.52
N LEU A 388 -2.03 -20.45 23.61
CA LEU A 388 -1.73 -19.25 24.38
C LEU A 388 -2.27 -17.96 23.73
N GLN A 389 -2.67 -17.02 24.57
CA GLN A 389 -2.96 -15.66 24.14
C GLN A 389 -1.68 -15.00 23.61
N LEU A 390 -1.69 -14.55 22.35
CA LEU A 390 -0.50 -14.02 21.66
C LEU A 390 0.16 -12.86 22.42
N GLN A 391 -0.63 -11.98 23.01
CA GLN A 391 -0.10 -10.86 23.79
C GLN A 391 0.64 -11.33 25.04
N ALA A 392 0.07 -12.29 25.79
CA ALA A 392 0.67 -12.87 26.98
C ALA A 392 2.01 -13.56 26.64
N LEU A 393 2.03 -14.38 25.57
CA LEU A 393 3.24 -15.04 25.08
C LEU A 393 4.32 -14.00 24.70
N ARG A 394 3.99 -13.07 23.79
CA ARG A 394 4.96 -12.13 23.24
C ARG A 394 5.44 -11.08 24.23
N THR A 395 4.70 -10.82 25.30
CA THR A 395 5.15 -9.90 26.36
C THR A 395 6.32 -10.47 27.13
N ARG A 396 6.43 -11.78 27.29
CA ARG A 396 7.52 -12.45 28.02
C ARG A 396 8.71 -12.80 27.13
N ILE A 397 8.59 -12.66 25.82
CA ILE A 397 9.65 -12.95 24.85
C ILE A 397 10.30 -11.66 24.34
N GLY A 398 11.61 -11.56 24.44
CA GLY A 398 12.42 -10.54 23.75
C GLY A 398 12.97 -11.10 22.45
N VAL A 399 12.70 -10.43 21.32
CA VAL A 399 13.22 -10.87 20.02
C VAL A 399 14.13 -9.79 19.45
N VAL A 400 15.36 -10.18 19.12
CA VAL A 400 16.33 -9.37 18.38
C VAL A 400 16.50 -9.98 16.99
N PRO A 401 15.90 -9.39 15.95
CA PRO A 401 15.95 -9.94 14.60
C PRO A 401 17.32 -9.76 13.98
N GLN A 402 17.64 -10.58 13.00
CA GLN A 402 18.90 -10.52 12.23
C GLN A 402 19.13 -9.12 11.63
N LYS A 403 18.10 -8.50 11.05
CA LYS A 403 18.18 -7.15 10.52
C LYS A 403 17.76 -6.13 11.58
N ALA A 404 18.74 -5.43 12.14
CA ALA A 404 18.49 -4.34 13.08
C ALA A 404 17.71 -3.20 12.43
N LEU A 405 16.51 -2.94 12.94
CA LEU A 405 15.64 -1.86 12.48
C LEU A 405 15.33 -0.92 13.65
N LEU A 406 15.64 0.38 13.44
CA LEU A 406 15.23 1.45 14.34
C LEU A 406 14.16 2.31 13.63
N PHE A 407 13.18 2.74 14.40
CA PHE A 407 12.13 3.65 13.94
C PHE A 407 12.58 5.09 14.06
N SER A 408 12.08 5.95 13.17
CA SER A 408 12.33 7.39 13.29
C SER A 408 11.70 7.96 14.56
N GLY A 409 12.40 8.88 15.21
CA GLY A 409 12.05 9.45 16.51
C GLY A 409 13.31 9.68 17.31
N THR A 410 13.30 9.35 18.59
CA THR A 410 14.46 9.41 19.48
C THR A 410 14.97 8.00 19.83
N ILE A 411 16.17 7.91 20.44
CA ILE A 411 16.66 6.65 21.02
C ILE A 411 15.70 6.22 22.13
N ARG A 412 15.25 7.13 22.98
CA ARG A 412 14.24 6.92 24.01
C ARG A 412 12.98 6.25 23.44
N ASP A 413 12.39 6.83 22.38
CA ASP A 413 11.19 6.28 21.75
C ASP A 413 11.43 4.83 21.29
N ASN A 414 12.59 4.54 20.70
CA ASN A 414 12.94 3.20 20.27
C ASN A 414 13.08 2.21 21.43
N LEU A 415 13.63 2.63 22.56
CA LEU A 415 13.77 1.78 23.75
C LEU A 415 12.42 1.54 24.44
N HIS A 416 11.55 2.53 24.48
CA HIS A 416 10.19 2.40 25.03
C HIS A 416 9.30 1.40 24.28
N TRP A 417 9.67 0.98 23.07
CA TRP A 417 9.01 -0.16 22.44
C TRP A 417 9.18 -1.47 23.23
N GLY A 418 10.23 -1.59 24.01
CA GLY A 418 10.41 -2.70 24.94
C GLY A 418 9.45 -2.64 26.12
N ASN A 419 9.37 -1.48 26.75
CA ASN A 419 8.45 -1.17 27.87
C ASN A 419 8.18 0.33 27.87
N ALA A 420 6.91 0.73 27.64
CA ALA A 420 6.49 2.13 27.54
C ALA A 420 6.68 2.91 28.87
N ASP A 421 6.59 2.22 30.01
CA ASP A 421 6.67 2.80 31.34
C ASP A 421 8.07 2.68 31.98
N ALA A 422 9.10 2.31 31.20
CA ALA A 422 10.45 2.15 31.71
C ALA A 422 11.05 3.50 32.14
N SER A 423 11.64 3.55 33.34
CA SER A 423 12.38 4.71 33.80
C SER A 423 13.69 4.92 33.02
N ASP A 424 14.21 6.13 32.99
CA ASP A 424 15.51 6.43 32.36
C ASP A 424 16.63 5.54 32.91
N GLU A 425 16.61 5.25 34.19
CA GLU A 425 17.57 4.34 34.82
C GLU A 425 17.49 2.93 34.22
N ALA A 426 16.26 2.41 34.03
CA ALA A 426 16.05 1.10 33.39
C ALA A 426 16.49 1.11 31.91
N LEU A 427 16.30 2.22 31.20
CA LEU A 427 16.81 2.39 29.84
C LEU A 427 18.34 2.36 29.79
N TRP A 428 19.00 3.06 30.71
CA TRP A 428 20.46 3.06 30.79
C TRP A 428 21.02 1.69 31.24
N ASP A 429 20.33 0.96 32.14
CA ASP A 429 20.71 -0.41 32.51
C ASP A 429 20.68 -1.34 31.30
N ALA A 430 19.63 -1.27 30.51
CA ALA A 430 19.51 -2.06 29.29
C ALA A 430 20.58 -1.67 28.25
N LEU A 431 20.91 -0.39 28.13
CA LEU A 431 21.99 0.09 27.24
C LEU A 431 23.35 -0.43 27.69
N ARG A 432 23.65 -0.42 28.99
CA ARG A 432 24.90 -0.97 29.56
C ARG A 432 24.98 -2.49 29.30
N ALA A 433 23.90 -3.21 29.54
CA ALA A 433 23.84 -4.65 29.28
C ALA A 433 24.06 -4.97 27.78
N ALA A 434 23.53 -4.13 26.89
CA ALA A 434 23.69 -4.27 25.43
C ALA A 434 25.01 -3.67 24.90
N GLN A 435 25.91 -3.18 25.77
CA GLN A 435 27.14 -2.49 25.36
C GLN A 435 26.88 -1.29 24.42
N ALA A 436 25.79 -0.59 24.63
CA ALA A 436 25.32 0.52 23.79
C ALA A 436 25.37 1.89 24.50
N ASP A 437 25.70 1.93 25.79
CA ASP A 437 25.75 3.15 26.59
C ASP A 437 26.73 4.19 26.04
N GLY A 438 27.95 3.80 25.66
CA GLY A 438 28.90 4.70 25.01
C GLY A 438 28.38 5.29 23.70
N VAL A 439 27.64 4.48 22.88
CA VAL A 439 27.02 4.98 21.65
C VAL A 439 26.03 6.10 21.92
N VAL A 440 25.28 6.00 23.01
CA VAL A 440 24.26 6.99 23.39
C VAL A 440 24.90 8.21 24.06
N GLN A 441 25.89 8.00 24.92
CA GLN A 441 26.62 9.09 25.59
C GLN A 441 27.33 10.01 24.58
N ASP A 442 27.88 9.45 23.51
CA ASP A 442 28.57 10.22 22.45
C ASP A 442 27.59 11.06 21.59
N LYS A 443 26.30 10.81 21.67
CA LYS A 443 25.31 11.57 20.89
C LYS A 443 24.84 12.81 21.63
N LYS A 444 24.80 13.94 20.91
CA LYS A 444 24.21 15.16 21.43
C LYS A 444 22.72 14.94 21.72
N GLY A 445 22.32 15.08 22.99
CA GLY A 445 20.95 14.78 23.45
C GLY A 445 20.79 13.39 24.06
N GLN A 446 21.82 12.52 24.01
CA GLN A 446 21.82 11.18 24.62
C GLN A 446 20.57 10.37 24.27
N LEU A 447 19.71 10.02 25.25
CA LEU A 447 18.46 9.29 25.02
C LEU A 447 17.51 10.01 24.05
N ASP A 448 17.54 11.34 24.04
CA ASP A 448 16.68 12.16 23.17
C ASP A 448 17.33 12.48 21.81
N ALA A 449 18.50 11.88 21.51
CA ALA A 449 19.14 12.01 20.20
C ALA A 449 18.26 11.40 19.10
N ALA A 450 18.19 12.11 17.96
CA ALA A 450 17.34 11.74 16.85
C ALA A 450 17.82 10.45 16.15
N VAL A 451 16.86 9.61 15.80
CA VAL A 451 17.01 8.41 14.99
C VAL A 451 16.35 8.64 13.64
N GLU A 452 17.13 8.57 12.56
CA GLU A 452 16.60 8.65 11.20
C GLU A 452 15.87 7.35 10.80
N PRO A 453 14.97 7.39 9.79
CA PRO A 453 14.27 6.20 9.31
C PRO A 453 15.24 5.04 9.02
N GLY A 454 15.00 3.88 9.67
CA GLY A 454 15.88 2.70 9.58
C GLY A 454 17.19 2.84 10.34
N GLY A 455 17.39 3.89 11.14
CA GLY A 455 18.63 4.13 11.90
C GLY A 455 19.83 4.43 11.01
N ARG A 456 19.65 5.12 9.87
CA ARG A 456 20.72 5.40 8.89
C ARG A 456 21.88 6.21 9.45
N ASN A 457 21.64 6.99 10.48
CA ASN A 457 22.64 7.79 11.20
C ASN A 457 23.43 7.00 12.27
N PHE A 458 23.27 5.66 12.30
CA PHE A 458 24.04 4.74 13.15
C PHE A 458 24.76 3.69 12.31
N SER A 459 25.92 3.24 12.76
CA SER A 459 26.61 2.09 12.14
C SER A 459 25.82 0.78 12.33
N GLY A 460 26.13 -0.27 11.58
CA GLY A 460 25.49 -1.59 11.71
C GLY A 460 25.53 -2.11 13.13
N GLY A 461 26.72 -2.13 13.75
CA GLY A 461 26.89 -2.59 15.13
C GLY A 461 26.22 -1.70 16.17
N GLN A 462 26.16 -0.39 15.95
CA GLN A 462 25.41 0.53 16.83
C GLN A 462 23.93 0.26 16.78
N ARG A 463 23.34 0.10 15.57
CA ARG A 463 21.92 -0.28 15.41
C ARG A 463 21.62 -1.60 16.11
N GLN A 464 22.49 -2.59 15.93
CA GLN A 464 22.31 -3.91 16.53
C GLN A 464 22.28 -3.82 18.06
N ARG A 465 23.25 -3.14 18.66
CA ARG A 465 23.29 -2.94 20.14
C ARG A 465 22.07 -2.20 20.67
N LEU A 466 21.59 -1.16 19.97
CA LEU A 466 20.35 -0.45 20.35
C LEU A 466 19.10 -1.37 20.23
N THR A 467 19.06 -2.25 19.22
CA THR A 467 17.99 -3.24 19.08
C THR A 467 18.01 -4.27 20.18
N ILE A 468 19.21 -4.71 20.61
CA ILE A 468 19.37 -5.59 21.78
C ILE A 468 18.92 -4.88 23.06
N ALA A 469 19.37 -3.63 23.28
CA ALA A 469 18.92 -2.82 24.43
C ALA A 469 17.39 -2.71 24.49
N ARG A 470 16.73 -2.44 23.34
CA ARG A 470 15.27 -2.40 23.24
C ARG A 470 14.61 -3.69 23.71
N ALA A 471 15.15 -4.84 23.34
CA ALA A 471 14.63 -6.13 23.79
C ALA A 471 14.86 -6.35 25.32
N LEU A 472 15.99 -5.89 25.85
CA LEU A 472 16.35 -6.03 27.27
C LEU A 472 15.54 -5.11 28.20
N VAL A 473 15.09 -3.92 27.72
CA VAL A 473 14.20 -3.04 28.50
C VAL A 473 12.95 -3.77 28.97
N ARG A 474 12.46 -4.71 28.20
CA ARG A 474 11.29 -5.56 28.54
C ARG A 474 11.55 -6.51 29.72
N ARG A 475 12.81 -6.79 30.04
CA ARG A 475 13.22 -7.86 30.98
C ARG A 475 12.59 -9.21 30.63
N PRO A 476 12.80 -9.70 29.39
CA PRO A 476 12.16 -10.91 28.92
C PRO A 476 12.63 -12.15 29.70
N GLU A 477 11.75 -13.14 29.84
CA GLU A 477 12.06 -14.45 30.42
C GLU A 477 12.75 -15.33 29.37
N LEU A 478 12.35 -15.20 28.10
CA LEU A 478 12.97 -15.86 26.96
C LEU A 478 13.51 -14.80 25.98
N LEU A 479 14.81 -14.81 25.74
CA LEU A 479 15.48 -13.89 24.84
C LEU A 479 15.98 -14.60 23.59
N ILE A 480 15.50 -14.19 22.42
CA ILE A 480 15.90 -14.73 21.12
C ILE A 480 16.82 -13.72 20.42
N LEU A 481 18.05 -14.16 20.11
CA LEU A 481 19.07 -13.38 19.42
C LEU A 481 19.34 -14.04 18.06
N ASP A 482 18.66 -13.56 17.00
CA ASP A 482 18.82 -14.12 15.64
C ASP A 482 19.98 -13.42 14.91
N ASP A 483 21.11 -14.13 14.82
CA ASP A 483 22.38 -13.71 14.18
C ASP A 483 22.81 -12.27 14.57
N SER A 484 22.46 -11.90 15.80
CA SER A 484 22.64 -10.55 16.33
C SER A 484 24.09 -10.17 16.56
N ALA A 485 24.99 -11.15 16.60
CA ALA A 485 26.44 -10.96 16.76
C ALA A 485 27.18 -10.70 15.43
N SER A 486 26.55 -10.95 14.28
CA SER A 486 27.21 -10.85 12.97
C SER A 486 27.74 -9.45 12.63
N ALA A 487 27.05 -8.41 13.13
CA ALA A 487 27.42 -7.01 12.95
C ALA A 487 28.34 -6.47 14.06
N LEU A 488 28.69 -7.28 15.07
CA LEU A 488 29.54 -6.91 16.19
C LEU A 488 30.96 -7.42 15.99
N ASP A 489 31.93 -6.67 16.53
CA ASP A 489 33.29 -7.15 16.68
C ASP A 489 33.39 -8.21 17.79
N PHE A 490 34.42 -9.01 17.78
CA PHE A 490 34.62 -10.13 18.73
C PHE A 490 34.65 -9.69 20.19
N ALA A 491 35.22 -8.51 20.50
CA ALA A 491 35.34 -8.00 21.85
C ALA A 491 33.98 -7.57 22.39
N THR A 492 33.20 -6.85 21.56
CA THR A 492 31.85 -6.41 21.90
C THR A 492 30.89 -7.61 22.06
N ASP A 493 30.97 -8.63 21.18
CA ASP A 493 30.17 -9.85 21.30
C ASP A 493 30.48 -10.61 22.60
N ALA A 494 31.76 -10.77 22.95
CA ALA A 494 32.17 -11.41 24.21
C ALA A 494 31.70 -10.62 25.44
N ALA A 495 31.81 -9.28 25.42
CA ALA A 495 31.34 -8.41 26.48
C ALA A 495 29.82 -8.47 26.65
N LEU A 496 29.08 -8.48 25.53
CA LEU A 496 27.62 -8.64 25.52
C LEU A 496 27.20 -9.98 26.18
N ARG A 497 27.77 -11.09 25.75
CA ARG A 497 27.47 -12.41 26.34
C ARG A 497 27.75 -12.46 27.85
N LYS A 498 28.90 -11.89 28.25
CA LYS A 498 29.23 -11.77 29.69
C LYS A 498 28.23 -10.88 30.44
N ALA A 499 27.71 -9.85 29.82
CA ALA A 499 26.68 -8.97 30.42
C ALA A 499 25.34 -9.71 30.54
N LEU A 500 24.93 -10.44 29.49
CA LEU A 500 23.70 -11.25 29.48
C LEU A 500 23.70 -12.32 30.57
N SER A 501 24.81 -13.04 30.76
CA SER A 501 24.92 -14.07 31.82
C SER A 501 24.87 -13.51 33.26
N LYS A 502 25.05 -12.21 33.45
CA LYS A 502 25.00 -11.50 34.72
C LYS A 502 23.67 -10.78 34.98
N LEU A 503 22.69 -10.89 34.06
CA LEU A 503 21.40 -10.28 34.27
C LEU A 503 20.69 -10.82 35.50
N PRO A 504 20.11 -9.97 36.39
CA PRO A 504 19.54 -10.40 37.64
C PRO A 504 18.39 -11.42 37.49
N TRP A 505 17.63 -11.29 36.37
CA TRP A 505 16.46 -12.16 36.10
C TRP A 505 16.78 -13.40 35.27
N LYS A 506 18.05 -13.64 34.91
CA LYS A 506 18.57 -14.85 34.24
C LYS A 506 17.64 -15.36 33.14
N PRO A 507 17.46 -14.64 32.01
CA PRO A 507 16.59 -15.12 30.95
C PRO A 507 17.11 -16.42 30.33
N THR A 508 16.20 -17.27 29.87
CA THR A 508 16.58 -18.36 28.93
C THR A 508 16.93 -17.70 27.58
N VAL A 509 18.08 -18.06 27.01
CA VAL A 509 18.59 -17.40 25.80
C VAL A 509 18.64 -18.39 24.65
N VAL A 510 18.00 -18.06 23.53
CA VAL A 510 18.18 -18.77 22.25
C VAL A 510 19.10 -17.90 21.38
N LEU A 511 20.35 -18.33 21.26
CA LEU A 511 21.39 -17.63 20.52
C LEU A 511 21.62 -18.30 19.17
N ILE A 512 21.13 -17.70 18.11
CA ILE A 512 21.36 -18.16 16.74
C ILE A 512 22.60 -17.46 16.20
N SER A 513 23.55 -18.22 15.71
CA SER A 513 24.77 -17.66 15.12
C SER A 513 25.34 -18.57 14.04
N GLN A 514 26.02 -17.97 13.09
CA GLN A 514 26.87 -18.69 12.14
C GLN A 514 28.29 -18.88 12.68
N ARG A 515 28.67 -18.19 13.77
CA ARG A 515 30.01 -18.22 14.37
C ARG A 515 30.04 -19.20 15.53
N VAL A 516 30.93 -20.20 15.47
CA VAL A 516 31.18 -21.15 16.56
C VAL A 516 31.63 -20.43 17.82
N SER A 517 32.47 -19.40 17.70
CA SER A 517 32.95 -18.60 18.84
C SER A 517 31.84 -17.95 19.66
N SER A 518 30.70 -17.64 19.05
CA SER A 518 29.55 -17.04 19.74
C SER A 518 28.76 -18.06 20.57
N ILE A 519 28.68 -19.33 20.12
CA ILE A 519 27.81 -20.35 20.72
C ILE A 519 28.54 -21.41 21.53
N ARG A 520 29.86 -21.52 21.43
CA ARG A 520 30.65 -22.60 22.06
C ARG A 520 30.49 -22.69 23.58
N HIS A 521 30.02 -21.63 24.23
CA HIS A 521 29.78 -21.54 25.66
C HIS A 521 28.30 -21.73 26.04
N ALA A 522 27.44 -22.03 25.06
CA ALA A 522 26.04 -22.38 25.34
C ALA A 522 25.96 -23.70 26.09
N ASP A 523 24.94 -23.82 26.94
CA ASP A 523 24.70 -25.02 27.73
C ASP A 523 24.33 -26.21 26.84
N LYS A 524 23.59 -25.94 25.77
CA LYS A 524 23.30 -26.88 24.67
C LYS A 524 23.41 -26.18 23.31
N ILE A 525 23.83 -26.94 22.34
CA ILE A 525 23.93 -26.46 20.94
C ILE A 525 23.07 -27.38 20.06
N VAL A 526 22.13 -26.80 19.34
CA VAL A 526 21.34 -27.45 18.30
C VAL A 526 22.06 -27.20 16.96
N VAL A 527 22.45 -28.27 16.29
CA VAL A 527 23.07 -28.22 14.96
C VAL A 527 22.01 -28.54 13.93
N LEU A 528 21.74 -27.58 13.04
CA LEU A 528 20.79 -27.73 11.95
C LEU A 528 21.50 -27.92 10.62
N ASP A 529 21.06 -28.91 9.86
CA ASP A 529 21.52 -29.16 8.49
C ASP A 529 20.33 -29.50 7.61
N ASP A 530 20.12 -28.72 6.54
CA ASP A 530 19.03 -28.85 5.58
C ASP A 530 17.63 -29.09 6.23
N GLY A 531 17.31 -28.29 7.25
CA GLY A 531 16.04 -28.36 7.95
C GLY A 531 15.93 -29.48 9.00
N HIS A 532 16.94 -30.33 9.17
CA HIS A 532 16.98 -31.41 10.14
C HIS A 532 17.93 -31.11 11.30
N MET A 533 17.69 -31.73 12.45
CA MET A 533 18.58 -31.65 13.59
C MET A 533 19.72 -32.67 13.43
N ALA A 534 20.91 -32.23 13.03
CA ALA A 534 22.09 -33.06 12.84
C ALA A 534 22.77 -33.44 14.18
N GLY A 535 22.55 -32.65 15.24
CA GLY A 535 23.12 -32.96 16.57
C GLY A 535 22.60 -32.03 17.66
N LEU A 536 22.62 -32.52 18.88
CA LEU A 536 22.27 -31.80 20.12
C LEU A 536 23.26 -32.18 21.23
N GLY A 537 23.87 -31.18 21.86
CA GLY A 537 24.81 -31.42 22.97
C GLY A 537 25.67 -30.21 23.29
N THR A 538 26.63 -30.36 24.17
CA THR A 538 27.64 -29.34 24.45
C THR A 538 28.67 -29.24 23.32
N HIS A 539 29.42 -28.15 23.27
CA HIS A 539 30.51 -27.97 22.31
C HIS A 539 31.46 -29.18 22.27
N THR A 540 31.88 -29.65 23.43
CA THR A 540 32.83 -30.78 23.54
C THR A 540 32.21 -32.09 23.04
N GLN A 541 30.94 -32.35 23.36
CA GLN A 541 30.25 -33.55 22.88
C GLN A 541 30.07 -33.50 21.35
N LEU A 542 29.63 -32.39 20.80
CA LEU A 542 29.40 -32.26 19.36
C LEU A 542 30.70 -32.30 18.54
N GLN A 543 31.81 -31.84 19.10
CA GLN A 543 33.12 -32.02 18.46
C GLN A 543 33.53 -33.50 18.30
N GLN A 544 32.95 -34.38 19.13
CA GLN A 544 33.24 -35.82 19.06
C GLN A 544 32.20 -36.60 18.27
N THR A 545 30.93 -36.18 18.33
CA THR A 545 29.81 -37.01 17.88
C THR A 545 29.11 -36.48 16.59
N CYS A 546 29.25 -35.18 16.23
CA CYS A 546 28.52 -34.60 15.13
C CYS A 546 29.47 -34.19 13.99
N PRO A 547 29.47 -34.92 12.85
CA PRO A 547 30.33 -34.60 11.72
C PRO A 547 30.07 -33.21 11.13
N VAL A 548 28.81 -32.79 11.04
CA VAL A 548 28.43 -31.46 10.53
C VAL A 548 29.01 -30.35 11.42
N TYR A 549 28.94 -30.51 12.75
CA TYR A 549 29.51 -29.53 13.66
C TYR A 549 31.03 -29.46 13.57
N GLN A 550 31.70 -30.62 13.40
CA GLN A 550 33.16 -30.69 13.19
C GLN A 550 33.58 -29.95 11.90
N GLU A 551 32.81 -30.11 10.82
CA GLU A 551 33.07 -29.43 9.56
C GLU A 551 32.94 -27.92 9.71
N ILE A 552 31.87 -27.44 10.38
CA ILE A 552 31.68 -26.02 10.67
C ILE A 552 32.86 -25.47 11.49
N CYS A 553 33.31 -26.17 12.54
CA CYS A 553 34.44 -25.76 13.36
C CYS A 553 35.71 -25.66 12.52
N ARG A 554 36.06 -26.70 11.74
CA ARG A 554 37.28 -26.73 10.89
C ARG A 554 37.25 -25.63 9.83
N SER A 555 36.11 -25.31 9.26
CA SER A 555 35.99 -24.26 8.26
C SER A 555 36.31 -22.88 8.83
N GLN A 556 35.91 -22.63 10.09
CA GLN A 556 36.16 -21.35 10.76
C GLN A 556 37.58 -21.21 11.32
N GLU A 557 38.16 -22.29 11.85
CA GLU A 557 39.55 -22.30 12.30
C GLU A 557 40.56 -22.02 11.15
N LYS A 558 40.30 -22.59 9.96
CA LYS A 558 41.11 -22.30 8.77
C LYS A 558 41.00 -20.85 8.32
N GLY A 559 39.79 -20.24 8.46
CA GLY A 559 39.56 -18.84 8.15
C GLY A 559 40.30 -17.88 9.10
N GLU A 560 40.40 -18.19 10.38
CA GLU A 560 41.12 -17.41 11.38
C GLU A 560 42.64 -17.51 11.19
N ALA A 561 43.16 -18.68 10.85
CA ALA A 561 44.60 -18.89 10.59
C ALA A 561 45.11 -18.23 9.28
N SER A 562 44.24 -17.93 8.33
CA SER A 562 44.59 -17.26 7.08
C SER A 562 44.57 -15.73 7.16
N VAL A 563 44.07 -15.15 8.24
CA VAL A 563 43.92 -13.69 8.47
C VAL A 563 44.90 -13.18 9.53
N SER A 564 45.58 -14.06 10.26
CA SER A 564 46.71 -13.76 11.16
C SER A 564 48.05 -13.82 10.40
#